data_927c99873b3464dea310beb8ab17ea63
#
_entry.id   927c99873b3464dea310beb8ab17ea63
#
_cell.length_a   1.000
_cell.length_b   1.000
_cell.length_c   1.000
_cell.angle_alpha   90.00
_cell.angle_beta   90.00
_cell.angle_gamma   90.00
#
_symmetry.space_group_name_H-M   'P 1'
#
loop_
_entity.id
_entity.type
_entity.pdbx_description
1 polymer ?
#
loop_
_entity_poly.entity_id
_entity_poly.type
_entity_poly.pdbx_seq_one_letter_code
_entity_poly.pdbx_strand_id
1 'polypeptide(L)'
;CITSPILNLWSKRRGDTDYGIKAIPLGGYIRMIGMLPPAKDAPPGTARSMTTGRMGTMIAQAREQALEDVAPGDEARVFYRLPVYKRVIIMMGGPLMNLLLAFVFFGLVLSGIGLPQPTTTVSAVVPCAPSVTDPTGAAATAGTCPDGPTPAAAAGLLPGDVITAFNGVAVTGWEEVSAQIQAAPAGPATVEVQRNGVSQSLAVELIEVTRPVYAEDGRDTGETATTTFLGVRPDFEYVTQPLTAVPGQMWDLTTRSVVALVSLPVRLYELVTDTLIGGQERSLESPVSVVGASRLGGEIVASDGDTQAKLATFLSLAASLNLFLFLFNLLPILPLDGGHVAGALYEGTRRRLARWRGKPDPGPVDVARLMPVAYVVAVVLIAMGAIVIFADVVRP
;
A
#
# COMPACT_ATOMS: atom_id res chain seq x y z
N CYS A 1 13.92 14.24 31.21
CA CYS A 1 13.34 14.33 29.89
C CYS A 1 13.44 15.74 29.32
N ILE A 2 14.19 15.91 28.24
CA ILE A 2 14.36 17.20 27.57
C ILE A 2 13.09 17.43 26.72
N THR A 3 12.01 17.82 27.34
CA THR A 3 10.97 18.54 26.64
C THR A 3 11.48 19.97 26.47
N SER A 4 12.24 20.19 25.39
CA SER A 4 12.63 21.55 25.04
C SER A 4 11.33 22.38 24.94
N PRO A 5 11.08 23.38 25.81
CA PRO A 5 9.84 24.16 25.82
C PRO A 5 9.63 24.91 24.50
N ILE A 6 10.69 25.10 23.73
CA ILE A 6 10.71 25.81 22.45
C ILE A 6 9.94 25.04 21.32
N LEU A 7 9.71 23.75 21.48
CA LEU A 7 9.05 22.92 20.45
C LEU A 7 7.58 22.60 20.77
N ASN A 8 7.05 23.02 21.93
CA ASN A 8 5.63 22.82 22.27
C ASN A 8 4.81 24.04 21.86
N LEU A 9 3.89 23.89 20.92
CA LEU A 9 2.92 24.91 20.55
C LEU A 9 1.77 25.00 21.55
N TRP A 10 1.36 23.86 22.05
CA TRP A 10 0.26 23.77 23.02
C TRP A 10 0.38 22.48 23.83
N SER A 11 0.06 22.54 25.12
CA SER A 11 -0.06 21.35 25.96
C SER A 11 -1.17 21.56 26.99
N LYS A 12 -1.94 20.51 27.26
CA LYS A 12 -2.99 20.47 28.27
C LYS A 12 -2.97 19.14 28.98
N ARG A 13 -2.88 19.19 30.30
CA ARG A 13 -3.02 18.01 31.15
C ARG A 13 -4.48 17.70 31.40
N ARG A 14 -4.90 16.46 31.15
CA ARG A 14 -6.24 15.96 31.46
C ARG A 14 -6.11 14.64 32.21
N GLY A 15 -6.38 14.67 33.53
CA GLY A 15 -6.11 13.52 34.41
C GLY A 15 -4.61 13.24 34.45
N ASP A 16 -4.24 12.02 34.10
CA ASP A 16 -2.86 11.53 34.13
C ASP A 16 -2.16 11.59 32.76
N THR A 17 -2.80 12.19 31.77
CA THR A 17 -2.28 12.29 30.40
C THR A 17 -2.03 13.73 30.02
N ASP A 18 -0.83 14.00 29.51
CA ASP A 18 -0.48 15.29 28.91
C ASP A 18 -0.67 15.21 27.39
N TYR A 19 -1.62 16.02 26.89
CA TYR A 19 -1.87 16.19 25.47
C TYR A 19 -1.12 17.42 24.99
N GLY A 20 -0.44 17.32 23.84
CA GLY A 20 0.31 18.47 23.31
C GLY A 20 0.48 18.41 21.80
N ILE A 21 0.64 19.61 21.21
CA ILE A 21 0.97 19.79 19.80
C ILE A 21 2.38 20.36 19.74
N LYS A 22 3.23 19.72 18.94
CA LYS A 22 4.62 20.15 18.71
C LYS A 22 4.77 20.91 17.40
N ALA A 23 5.74 21.83 17.35
CA ALA A 23 6.01 22.65 16.17
C ALA A 23 6.52 21.84 14.97
N ILE A 24 7.21 20.72 15.21
CA ILE A 24 7.72 19.86 14.15
C ILE A 24 6.74 18.68 13.96
N PRO A 25 6.03 18.58 12.83
CA PRO A 25 5.01 17.55 12.58
C PRO A 25 5.66 16.23 12.14
N LEU A 26 6.43 15.59 13.01
CA LEU A 26 7.03 14.26 12.76
C LEU A 26 6.05 13.09 13.02
N GLY A 27 4.75 13.38 13.13
CA GLY A 27 3.71 12.41 13.48
C GLY A 27 3.32 12.44 14.95
N GLY A 28 2.28 11.66 15.30
CA GLY A 28 1.86 11.46 16.69
C GLY A 28 2.79 10.47 17.40
N TYR A 29 3.12 10.73 18.66
CA TYR A 29 3.84 9.78 19.50
C TYR A 29 3.20 9.70 20.89
N ILE A 30 3.29 8.52 21.47
CA ILE A 30 2.85 8.25 22.85
C ILE A 30 4.08 7.89 23.66
N ARG A 31 4.27 8.54 24.81
CA ARG A 31 5.29 8.17 25.79
C ARG A 31 4.61 7.43 26.93
N MET A 32 4.94 6.18 27.10
CA MET A 32 4.43 5.32 28.17
C MET A 32 5.43 5.21 29.30
N ILE A 33 4.97 5.37 30.53
CA ILE A 33 5.81 5.27 31.72
C ILE A 33 6.08 3.78 32.01
N GLY A 34 7.37 3.43 32.21
CA GLY A 34 7.78 2.08 32.63
C GLY A 34 7.46 0.99 31.60
N MET A 35 7.92 1.13 30.36
CA MET A 35 7.75 0.09 29.33
C MET A 35 8.59 -1.17 29.63
N LEU A 36 9.77 -0.99 30.25
CA LEU A 36 10.69 -2.08 30.52
C LEU A 36 10.61 -2.50 31.99
N PRO A 37 10.46 -3.81 32.30
CA PRO A 37 10.53 -4.29 33.67
C PRO A 37 11.93 -4.18 34.24
N PRO A 38 12.11 -3.98 35.55
CA PRO A 38 13.40 -4.04 36.22
C PRO A 38 14.04 -5.43 36.04
N ALA A 39 15.37 -5.51 36.18
CA ALA A 39 16.08 -6.78 36.12
C ALA A 39 15.60 -7.70 37.25
N LYS A 40 15.54 -9.02 36.98
CA LYS A 40 15.01 -10.01 37.96
C LYS A 40 15.77 -10.05 39.29
N ASP A 41 17.06 -9.69 39.25
CA ASP A 41 17.98 -9.78 40.40
C ASP A 41 18.34 -8.39 40.96
N ALA A 42 17.63 -7.32 40.55
CA ALA A 42 17.91 -5.97 41.02
C ALA A 42 17.04 -5.69 42.28
N PRO A 43 17.61 -5.05 43.34
CA PRO A 43 16.83 -4.52 44.44
C PRO A 43 15.76 -3.55 43.94
N PRO A 44 14.62 -3.39 44.63
CA PRO A 44 13.59 -2.48 44.28
C PRO A 44 14.18 -1.05 44.11
N GLY A 45 14.02 -0.45 42.92
CA GLY A 45 14.51 0.90 42.62
C GLY A 45 15.92 0.97 41.99
N THR A 46 16.61 -0.14 41.72
CA THR A 46 17.92 -0.14 41.09
C THR A 46 17.90 -0.76 39.68
N ALA A 47 18.53 -0.11 38.74
CA ALA A 47 18.64 -0.54 37.33
C ALA A 47 19.88 -1.40 37.04
N ARG A 48 20.72 -1.70 38.03
CA ARG A 48 22.03 -2.34 37.80
C ARG A 48 21.90 -3.81 37.42
N SER A 49 22.34 -4.13 36.19
CA SER A 49 22.65 -5.47 35.72
C SER A 49 24.17 -5.67 35.77
N MET A 50 24.66 -6.72 36.40
CA MET A 50 26.10 -7.10 36.41
C MET A 50 26.50 -7.81 35.10
N THR A 51 26.09 -7.32 33.94
CA THR A 51 26.50 -7.89 32.64
C THR A 51 27.65 -7.07 32.08
N THR A 52 28.85 -7.68 32.05
CA THR A 52 30.06 -7.16 31.41
C THR A 52 29.96 -7.39 29.89
N GLY A 53 29.66 -6.31 29.13
CA GLY A 53 29.61 -6.34 27.67
C GLY A 53 28.79 -5.19 27.09
N ARG A 54 29.12 -4.72 25.88
CA ARG A 54 28.42 -3.61 25.21
C ARG A 54 26.90 -3.78 25.15
N MET A 55 26.42 -5.01 24.93
CA MET A 55 24.98 -5.36 24.93
C MET A 55 24.33 -5.22 26.30
N GLY A 56 25.02 -5.65 27.36
CA GLY A 56 24.55 -5.53 28.74
C GLY A 56 24.43 -4.08 29.20
N THR A 57 25.38 -3.23 28.81
CA THR A 57 25.35 -1.79 29.11
C THR A 57 24.19 -1.09 28.40
N MET A 58 23.91 -1.41 27.12
CA MET A 58 22.74 -0.86 26.39
C MET A 58 21.41 -1.24 27.06
N ILE A 59 21.25 -2.50 27.48
CA ILE A 59 20.03 -2.95 28.17
C ILE A 59 19.89 -2.25 29.52
N ALA A 60 21.00 -2.07 30.25
CA ALA A 60 20.99 -1.39 31.54
C ALA A 60 20.63 0.09 31.40
N GLN A 61 21.21 0.79 30.42
CA GLN A 61 20.90 2.20 30.13
C GLN A 61 19.43 2.38 29.70
N ALA A 62 18.92 1.51 28.83
CA ALA A 62 17.51 1.57 28.42
C ALA A 62 16.54 1.38 29.60
N ARG A 63 16.87 0.49 30.56
CA ARG A 63 16.08 0.32 31.79
C ARG A 63 16.17 1.52 32.72
N GLU A 64 17.37 2.09 32.87
CA GLU A 64 17.60 3.30 33.68
C GLU A 64 16.78 4.47 33.18
N GLN A 65 16.80 4.72 31.87
CA GLN A 65 15.95 5.73 31.23
C GLN A 65 14.45 5.45 31.43
N ALA A 66 14.02 4.21 31.29
CA ALA A 66 12.61 3.83 31.49
C ALA A 66 12.15 3.99 32.95
N LEU A 67 13.07 3.89 33.93
CA LEU A 67 12.80 4.09 35.36
C LEU A 67 12.88 5.55 35.77
N GLU A 68 13.77 6.36 35.19
CA GLU A 68 13.86 7.82 35.42
C GLU A 68 12.56 8.55 35.06
N ASP A 69 11.80 7.98 34.10
CA ASP A 69 10.50 8.51 33.68
C ASP A 69 9.37 8.24 34.68
N VAL A 70 9.59 7.39 35.69
CA VAL A 70 8.59 7.03 36.69
C VAL A 70 8.68 8.00 37.88
N ALA A 71 7.68 8.88 38.03
CA ALA A 71 7.62 9.77 39.18
C ALA A 71 7.33 8.98 40.47
N PRO A 72 7.84 9.47 41.64
CA PRO A 72 7.47 8.88 42.94
C PRO A 72 5.93 8.85 43.12
N GLY A 73 5.38 7.68 43.39
CA GLY A 73 3.93 7.46 43.51
C GLY A 73 3.28 6.82 42.26
N ASP A 74 3.97 6.77 41.10
CA ASP A 74 3.46 6.16 39.87
C ASP A 74 3.94 4.71 39.66
N GLU A 75 4.63 4.10 40.64
CA GLU A 75 5.18 2.74 40.53
C GLU A 75 4.12 1.65 40.34
N ALA A 76 2.89 1.92 40.75
CA ALA A 76 1.76 1.00 40.53
C ALA A 76 1.16 1.12 39.12
N ARG A 77 1.46 2.20 38.40
CA ARG A 77 0.81 2.58 37.12
C ARG A 77 1.68 2.31 35.92
N VAL A 78 2.90 1.77 36.11
CA VAL A 78 3.84 1.46 35.06
C VAL A 78 3.28 0.43 34.07
N PHE A 79 3.60 0.62 32.80
CA PHE A 79 3.05 -0.17 31.69
C PHE A 79 3.27 -1.68 31.84
N TYR A 80 4.45 -2.12 32.27
CA TYR A 80 4.74 -3.55 32.44
C TYR A 80 3.89 -4.24 33.52
N ARG A 81 3.29 -3.51 34.47
CA ARG A 81 2.38 -4.05 35.49
C ARG A 81 0.94 -4.19 35.04
N LEU A 82 0.57 -3.53 33.96
CA LEU A 82 -0.79 -3.61 33.41
C LEU A 82 -1.14 -5.04 33.01
N PRO A 83 -2.39 -5.48 33.17
CA PRO A 83 -2.85 -6.78 32.68
C PRO A 83 -2.67 -6.86 31.15
N VAL A 84 -2.38 -8.07 30.65
CA VAL A 84 -2.03 -8.31 29.23
C VAL A 84 -3.03 -7.67 28.27
N TYR A 85 -4.33 -7.82 28.52
CA TYR A 85 -5.36 -7.26 27.63
C TYR A 85 -5.31 -5.73 27.50
N LYS A 86 -5.00 -5.01 28.62
CA LYS A 86 -4.85 -3.55 28.57
C LYS A 86 -3.62 -3.14 27.77
N ARG A 87 -2.50 -3.85 27.93
CA ARG A 87 -1.28 -3.63 27.15
C ARG A 87 -1.53 -3.84 25.65
N VAL A 88 -2.22 -4.91 25.29
CA VAL A 88 -2.59 -5.20 23.90
C VAL A 88 -3.49 -4.10 23.34
N ILE A 89 -4.52 -3.66 24.06
CA ILE A 89 -5.42 -2.58 23.60
C ILE A 89 -4.65 -1.27 23.36
N ILE A 90 -3.75 -0.91 24.29
CA ILE A 90 -2.95 0.32 24.17
C ILE A 90 -2.04 0.24 22.94
N MET A 91 -1.32 -0.87 22.74
CA MET A 91 -0.41 -1.05 21.60
C MET A 91 -1.14 -1.17 20.26
N MET A 92 -2.35 -1.74 20.28
CA MET A 92 -3.17 -1.83 19.05
C MET A 92 -3.83 -0.50 18.67
N GLY A 93 -3.79 0.52 19.53
CA GLY A 93 -4.46 1.79 19.26
C GLY A 93 -4.00 2.48 17.98
N GLY A 94 -2.68 2.53 17.72
CA GLY A 94 -2.11 3.06 16.48
C GLY A 94 -2.51 2.25 15.24
N PRO A 95 -2.17 0.96 15.22
CA PRO A 95 -2.56 0.09 14.10
C PRO A 95 -4.07 0.10 13.81
N LEU A 96 -4.93 0.01 14.83
CA LEU A 96 -6.38 0.03 14.64
C LEU A 96 -6.89 1.36 14.05
N MET A 97 -6.24 2.47 14.39
CA MET A 97 -6.58 3.76 13.77
C MET A 97 -6.27 3.76 12.27
N ASN A 98 -5.12 3.21 11.85
CA ASN A 98 -4.79 3.06 10.44
C ASN A 98 -5.80 2.13 9.73
N LEU A 99 -6.21 1.03 10.35
CA LEU A 99 -7.27 0.15 9.81
C LEU A 99 -8.59 0.89 9.64
N LEU A 100 -8.98 1.70 10.63
CA LEU A 100 -10.21 2.52 10.57
C LEU A 100 -10.13 3.56 9.45
N LEU A 101 -8.99 4.26 9.32
CA LEU A 101 -8.79 5.24 8.24
C LEU A 101 -8.82 4.57 6.86
N ALA A 102 -8.20 3.40 6.71
CA ALA A 102 -8.27 2.61 5.49
C ALA A 102 -9.73 2.26 5.13
N PHE A 103 -10.51 1.79 6.12
CA PHE A 103 -11.93 1.49 5.93
C PHE A 103 -12.75 2.73 5.52
N VAL A 104 -12.52 3.86 6.17
CA VAL A 104 -13.22 5.12 5.85
C VAL A 104 -12.87 5.59 4.43
N PHE A 105 -11.58 5.60 4.07
CA PHE A 105 -11.16 6.05 2.74
C PHE A 105 -11.66 5.11 1.64
N PHE A 106 -11.57 3.78 1.81
CA PHE A 106 -12.18 2.85 0.85
C PHE A 106 -13.69 2.99 0.79
N GLY A 107 -14.36 3.23 1.92
CA GLY A 107 -15.79 3.51 1.95
C GLY A 107 -16.17 4.76 1.15
N LEU A 108 -15.39 5.84 1.29
CA LEU A 108 -15.59 7.06 0.52
C LEU A 108 -15.38 6.83 -0.99
N VAL A 109 -14.35 6.04 -1.36
CA VAL A 109 -14.12 5.71 -2.77
C VAL A 109 -15.22 4.81 -3.30
N LEU A 110 -15.43 3.64 -2.71
CA LEU A 110 -16.34 2.61 -3.24
C LEU A 110 -17.81 3.06 -3.22
N SER A 111 -18.26 3.67 -2.11
CA SER A 111 -19.67 3.99 -1.92
C SER A 111 -20.00 5.46 -2.17
N GLY A 112 -19.01 6.35 -2.11
CA GLY A 112 -19.20 7.79 -2.33
C GLY A 112 -18.89 8.22 -3.75
N ILE A 113 -17.72 7.85 -4.27
CA ILE A 113 -17.26 8.26 -5.60
C ILE A 113 -17.64 7.21 -6.66
N GLY A 114 -17.44 5.93 -6.37
CA GLY A 114 -17.52 4.82 -7.28
C GLY A 114 -16.15 4.44 -7.88
N LEU A 115 -16.09 3.23 -8.45
CA LEU A 115 -14.95 2.78 -9.22
C LEU A 115 -15.23 2.98 -10.72
N PRO A 116 -14.22 3.43 -11.50
CA PRO A 116 -14.37 3.55 -12.94
C PRO A 116 -14.59 2.14 -13.55
N GLN A 117 -15.70 1.94 -14.20
CA GLN A 117 -16.04 0.74 -14.95
C GLN A 117 -16.04 1.07 -16.44
N PRO A 118 -15.33 0.32 -17.28
CA PRO A 118 -15.36 0.55 -18.71
C PRO A 118 -16.76 0.18 -19.28
N THR A 119 -17.32 1.09 -20.05
CA THR A 119 -18.62 0.92 -20.71
C THR A 119 -18.43 0.50 -22.17
N THR A 120 -19.51 0.12 -22.83
CA THR A 120 -19.49 -0.16 -24.28
C THR A 120 -19.48 1.11 -25.12
N THR A 121 -19.51 2.29 -24.51
CA THR A 121 -19.39 3.58 -25.20
C THR A 121 -17.95 3.82 -25.63
N VAL A 122 -17.75 4.22 -26.85
CA VAL A 122 -16.44 4.58 -27.41
C VAL A 122 -16.07 5.98 -26.96
N SER A 123 -15.05 6.13 -26.12
CA SER A 123 -14.52 7.46 -25.73
C SER A 123 -13.59 8.04 -26.80
N ALA A 124 -12.80 7.19 -27.44
CA ALA A 124 -11.89 7.59 -28.51
C ALA A 124 -11.64 6.44 -29.49
N VAL A 125 -11.42 6.81 -30.74
CA VAL A 125 -10.91 5.92 -31.78
C VAL A 125 -9.43 6.15 -31.96
N VAL A 126 -8.63 5.08 -31.82
CA VAL A 126 -7.19 5.16 -32.06
C VAL A 126 -6.97 5.32 -33.56
N PRO A 127 -6.31 6.39 -34.02
CA PRO A 127 -6.22 6.66 -35.45
C PRO A 127 -5.29 5.71 -36.19
N CYS A 128 -4.15 5.36 -35.63
CA CYS A 128 -3.13 4.51 -36.26
C CYS A 128 -3.03 3.14 -35.59
N ALA A 129 -2.76 2.10 -36.38
CA ALA A 129 -2.49 0.77 -35.86
C ALA A 129 -1.23 0.80 -34.98
N PRO A 130 -1.26 0.20 -33.77
CA PRO A 130 -0.06 0.10 -32.93
C PRO A 130 0.91 -0.90 -33.56
N SER A 131 2.21 -0.60 -33.48
CA SER A 131 3.29 -1.48 -33.93
C SER A 131 4.27 -1.78 -32.79
N VAL A 132 5.21 -2.68 -33.03
CA VAL A 132 6.27 -2.99 -32.04
C VAL A 132 7.12 -1.75 -31.75
N THR A 133 7.29 -0.84 -32.74
CA THR A 133 8.05 0.43 -32.60
C THR A 133 7.22 1.57 -32.05
N ASP A 134 5.88 1.48 -32.14
CA ASP A 134 4.92 2.44 -31.56
C ASP A 134 3.73 1.69 -30.96
N PRO A 135 3.89 1.11 -29.76
CA PRO A 135 2.83 0.34 -29.11
C PRO A 135 1.58 1.16 -28.75
N THR A 136 1.73 2.48 -28.67
CA THR A 136 0.67 3.42 -28.29
C THR A 136 -0.10 3.97 -29.48
N GLY A 137 0.43 3.83 -30.70
CA GLY A 137 -0.09 4.49 -31.90
C GLY A 137 0.10 6.01 -31.87
N ALA A 138 1.07 6.51 -31.07
CA ALA A 138 1.29 7.94 -30.85
C ALA A 138 1.85 8.66 -32.08
N ALA A 139 2.40 7.94 -33.07
CA ALA A 139 2.82 8.50 -34.38
C ALA A 139 1.68 9.21 -35.13
N ALA A 140 0.44 8.98 -34.71
CA ALA A 140 -0.75 9.70 -35.18
C ALA A 140 -0.69 11.23 -34.96
N THR A 141 0.08 11.69 -33.98
CA THR A 141 0.30 13.13 -33.77
C THR A 141 1.02 13.81 -34.96
N ALA A 142 1.72 13.03 -35.79
CA ALA A 142 2.37 13.51 -37.00
C ALA A 142 1.49 13.45 -38.27
N GLY A 143 0.25 12.93 -38.15
CA GLY A 143 -0.71 12.83 -39.26
C GLY A 143 -0.39 11.72 -40.28
N THR A 144 0.56 10.83 -39.96
CA THR A 144 0.93 9.70 -40.82
C THR A 144 0.89 8.43 -40.02
N CYS A 145 0.07 7.45 -40.45
CA CYS A 145 0.01 6.11 -39.88
C CYS A 145 0.95 5.19 -40.64
N PRO A 146 2.13 4.81 -40.10
CA PRO A 146 3.09 3.96 -40.83
C PRO A 146 2.48 2.62 -41.23
N ASP A 147 1.68 2.02 -40.34
CA ASP A 147 1.03 0.71 -40.52
C ASP A 147 -0.45 0.82 -40.90
N GLY A 148 -0.88 2.03 -41.34
CA GLY A 148 -2.24 2.31 -41.76
C GLY A 148 -3.20 2.72 -40.62
N PRO A 149 -4.43 3.10 -40.95
CA PRO A 149 -5.46 3.42 -39.96
C PRO A 149 -5.91 2.16 -39.22
N THR A 150 -6.43 2.33 -38.00
CA THR A 150 -7.07 1.21 -37.28
C THR A 150 -8.35 0.76 -38.01
N PRO A 151 -8.80 -0.50 -37.82
CA PRO A 151 -10.09 -0.97 -38.29
C PRO A 151 -11.26 -0.08 -37.91
N ALA A 152 -11.27 0.40 -36.67
CA ALA A 152 -12.30 1.33 -36.17
C ALA A 152 -12.31 2.66 -36.91
N ALA A 153 -11.11 3.25 -37.14
CA ALA A 153 -10.98 4.50 -37.87
C ALA A 153 -11.40 4.34 -39.33
N ALA A 154 -10.96 3.25 -39.99
CA ALA A 154 -11.31 2.93 -41.38
C ALA A 154 -12.81 2.69 -41.58
N ALA A 155 -13.47 2.03 -40.62
CA ALA A 155 -14.91 1.76 -40.64
C ALA A 155 -15.78 2.96 -40.23
N GLY A 156 -15.18 4.07 -39.81
CA GLY A 156 -15.90 5.28 -39.44
C GLY A 156 -16.60 5.19 -38.09
N LEU A 157 -16.05 4.41 -37.13
CA LEU A 157 -16.46 4.51 -35.73
C LEU A 157 -16.12 5.91 -35.21
N LEU A 158 -16.95 6.46 -34.34
CA LEU A 158 -16.80 7.79 -33.78
C LEU A 158 -16.87 7.75 -32.25
N PRO A 159 -16.24 8.71 -31.57
CA PRO A 159 -16.49 8.93 -30.15
C PRO A 159 -17.97 9.16 -29.88
N GLY A 160 -18.51 8.52 -28.83
CA GLY A 160 -19.94 8.55 -28.49
C GLY A 160 -20.75 7.38 -29.06
N ASP A 161 -20.20 6.56 -29.94
CA ASP A 161 -20.86 5.32 -30.37
C ASP A 161 -20.97 4.32 -29.21
N VAL A 162 -22.13 3.71 -29.04
CA VAL A 162 -22.34 2.63 -28.05
C VAL A 162 -22.34 1.30 -28.81
N ILE A 163 -21.37 0.44 -28.53
CA ILE A 163 -21.29 -0.90 -29.12
C ILE A 163 -22.35 -1.76 -28.50
N THR A 164 -23.29 -2.31 -29.32
CA THR A 164 -24.42 -3.12 -28.88
C THR A 164 -24.28 -4.59 -29.27
N ALA A 165 -23.57 -4.89 -30.36
CA ALA A 165 -23.25 -6.26 -30.75
C ALA A 165 -21.94 -6.33 -31.55
N PHE A 166 -21.32 -7.50 -31.53
CA PHE A 166 -20.16 -7.84 -32.32
C PHE A 166 -20.40 -9.16 -33.03
N ASN A 167 -20.25 -9.20 -34.35
CA ASN A 167 -20.58 -10.35 -35.20
C ASN A 167 -21.96 -10.94 -34.93
N GLY A 168 -22.95 -10.07 -34.66
CA GLY A 168 -24.34 -10.46 -34.37
C GLY A 168 -24.55 -11.01 -32.95
N VAL A 169 -23.53 -11.03 -32.08
CA VAL A 169 -23.65 -11.42 -30.67
C VAL A 169 -23.78 -10.15 -29.85
N ALA A 170 -24.90 -10.01 -29.14
CA ALA A 170 -25.12 -8.85 -28.25
C ALA A 170 -24.12 -8.78 -27.13
N VAL A 171 -23.67 -7.55 -26.79
CA VAL A 171 -22.71 -7.26 -25.72
C VAL A 171 -23.33 -6.27 -24.74
N THR A 172 -23.09 -6.50 -23.46
CA THR A 172 -23.61 -5.67 -22.36
C THR A 172 -22.51 -4.92 -21.60
N GLY A 173 -21.27 -5.36 -21.74
CA GLY A 173 -20.10 -4.80 -21.06
C GLY A 173 -18.84 -4.83 -21.93
N TRP A 174 -17.88 -3.99 -21.55
CA TRP A 174 -16.61 -3.88 -22.27
C TRP A 174 -15.79 -5.17 -22.27
N GLU A 175 -15.84 -5.94 -21.19
CA GLU A 175 -15.15 -7.24 -21.11
C GLU A 175 -15.63 -8.20 -22.20
N GLU A 176 -16.96 -8.24 -22.46
CA GLU A 176 -17.54 -9.06 -23.52
C GLU A 176 -17.09 -8.58 -24.90
N VAL A 177 -17.09 -7.24 -25.13
CA VAL A 177 -16.59 -6.65 -26.39
C VAL A 177 -15.14 -7.04 -26.62
N SER A 178 -14.29 -6.86 -25.61
CA SER A 178 -12.86 -7.15 -25.68
C SER A 178 -12.60 -8.65 -25.91
N ALA A 179 -13.30 -9.53 -25.20
CA ALA A 179 -13.17 -10.98 -25.36
C ALA A 179 -13.57 -11.46 -26.75
N GLN A 180 -14.67 -10.91 -27.30
CA GLN A 180 -15.12 -11.26 -28.65
C GLN A 180 -14.17 -10.77 -29.74
N ILE A 181 -13.60 -9.56 -29.60
CA ILE A 181 -12.60 -9.04 -30.53
C ILE A 181 -11.34 -9.92 -30.50
N GLN A 182 -10.86 -10.29 -29.31
CA GLN A 182 -9.66 -11.11 -29.16
C GLN A 182 -9.85 -12.56 -29.64
N ALA A 183 -11.05 -13.11 -29.52
CA ALA A 183 -11.38 -14.44 -30.00
C ALA A 183 -11.65 -14.52 -31.52
N ALA A 184 -11.94 -13.39 -32.14
CA ALA A 184 -12.19 -13.35 -33.59
C ALA A 184 -10.88 -13.44 -34.38
N PRO A 185 -10.85 -14.18 -35.51
CA PRO A 185 -9.71 -14.13 -36.41
C PRO A 185 -9.57 -12.73 -37.05
N ALA A 186 -8.38 -12.39 -37.50
CA ALA A 186 -8.20 -11.23 -38.36
C ALA A 186 -9.01 -11.37 -39.67
N GLY A 187 -9.54 -10.26 -40.16
CA GLY A 187 -10.37 -10.24 -41.34
C GLY A 187 -11.74 -9.57 -41.11
N PRO A 188 -12.71 -9.83 -41.98
CA PRO A 188 -13.99 -9.14 -41.94
C PRO A 188 -14.80 -9.50 -40.70
N ALA A 189 -15.27 -8.48 -40.01
CA ALA A 189 -16.20 -8.58 -38.86
C ALA A 189 -17.25 -7.46 -38.94
N THR A 190 -18.27 -7.57 -38.08
CA THR A 190 -19.37 -6.60 -38.05
C THR A 190 -19.51 -6.05 -36.62
N VAL A 191 -19.53 -4.73 -36.49
CA VAL A 191 -19.79 -4.06 -35.22
C VAL A 191 -21.11 -3.31 -35.34
N GLU A 192 -22.05 -3.64 -34.45
CA GLU A 192 -23.29 -2.90 -34.35
C GLU A 192 -23.16 -1.82 -33.29
N VAL A 193 -23.47 -0.60 -33.68
CA VAL A 193 -23.37 0.57 -32.78
C VAL A 193 -24.69 1.34 -32.77
N GLN A 194 -24.94 1.95 -31.61
CA GLN A 194 -25.99 2.94 -31.47
C GLN A 194 -25.36 4.34 -31.52
N ARG A 195 -25.64 5.09 -32.56
CA ARG A 195 -25.19 6.46 -32.77
C ARG A 195 -26.34 7.43 -32.75
N ASN A 196 -26.38 8.33 -31.77
CA ASN A 196 -27.51 9.28 -31.60
C ASN A 196 -28.89 8.59 -31.55
N GLY A 197 -28.98 7.43 -30.91
CA GLY A 197 -30.22 6.66 -30.81
C GLY A 197 -30.59 5.81 -32.05
N VAL A 198 -29.80 5.85 -33.11
CA VAL A 198 -29.98 5.07 -34.33
C VAL A 198 -28.99 3.91 -34.37
N SER A 199 -29.49 2.68 -34.55
CA SER A 199 -28.64 1.51 -34.73
C SER A 199 -28.04 1.50 -36.12
N GLN A 200 -26.72 1.28 -36.18
CA GLN A 200 -25.94 1.18 -37.42
C GLN A 200 -25.04 -0.05 -37.35
N SER A 201 -24.92 -0.74 -38.46
CA SER A 201 -24.03 -1.89 -38.63
C SER A 201 -22.85 -1.45 -39.46
N LEU A 202 -21.64 -1.55 -38.90
CA LEU A 202 -20.38 -1.14 -39.51
C LEU A 202 -19.56 -2.39 -39.83
N ALA A 203 -19.18 -2.55 -41.10
CA ALA A 203 -18.20 -3.56 -41.49
C ALA A 203 -16.80 -3.10 -41.11
N VAL A 204 -16.06 -3.93 -40.40
CA VAL A 204 -14.69 -3.66 -39.95
C VAL A 204 -13.76 -4.77 -40.48
N GLU A 205 -12.53 -4.43 -40.80
CA GLU A 205 -11.49 -5.38 -41.16
C GLU A 205 -10.52 -5.50 -40.01
N LEU A 206 -10.68 -6.51 -39.17
CA LEU A 206 -9.81 -6.72 -37.98
C LEU A 206 -8.39 -7.05 -38.40
N ILE A 207 -7.42 -6.47 -37.71
CA ILE A 207 -5.99 -6.69 -37.95
C ILE A 207 -5.37 -7.42 -36.77
N GLU A 208 -4.29 -8.17 -37.05
CA GLU A 208 -3.40 -8.68 -36.01
C GLU A 208 -2.36 -7.63 -35.69
N VAL A 209 -2.17 -7.40 -34.38
CA VAL A 209 -1.12 -6.54 -33.88
C VAL A 209 -0.23 -7.33 -32.93
N THR A 210 1.07 -7.16 -33.10
CA THR A 210 2.05 -7.75 -32.21
C THR A 210 2.38 -6.73 -31.12
N ARG A 211 2.19 -7.10 -29.88
CA ARG A 211 2.45 -6.26 -28.72
C ARG A 211 3.43 -6.92 -27.78
N PRO A 212 4.30 -6.14 -27.11
CA PRO A 212 5.11 -6.68 -26.03
C PRO A 212 4.23 -7.24 -24.92
N VAL A 213 4.65 -8.39 -24.38
CA VAL A 213 4.01 -9.02 -23.21
C VAL A 213 4.70 -8.49 -21.98
N TYR A 214 3.91 -7.91 -21.09
CA TYR A 214 4.39 -7.47 -19.78
C TYR A 214 4.07 -8.53 -18.73
N ALA A 215 4.99 -8.81 -17.83
CA ALA A 215 4.77 -9.63 -16.65
C ALA A 215 3.73 -8.95 -15.72
N GLU A 216 3.19 -9.69 -14.75
CA GLU A 216 2.24 -9.13 -13.77
C GLU A 216 2.83 -7.94 -12.99
N ASP A 217 4.14 -7.87 -12.86
CA ASP A 217 4.90 -6.80 -12.21
C ASP A 217 5.20 -5.61 -13.14
N GLY A 218 4.68 -5.62 -14.38
CA GLY A 218 4.85 -4.55 -15.37
C GLY A 218 6.20 -4.55 -16.10
N ARG A 219 7.09 -5.52 -15.85
CA ARG A 219 8.34 -5.66 -16.61
C ARG A 219 8.06 -6.21 -18.01
N ASP A 220 8.75 -5.67 -19.00
CA ASP A 220 8.77 -6.25 -20.34
C ASP A 220 9.43 -7.64 -20.29
N THR A 221 8.69 -8.67 -20.67
CA THR A 221 9.21 -10.05 -20.70
C THR A 221 10.16 -10.29 -21.88
N GLY A 222 10.24 -9.36 -22.82
CA GLY A 222 10.91 -9.54 -24.10
C GLY A 222 10.14 -10.46 -25.06
N GLU A 223 9.00 -10.98 -24.65
CA GLU A 223 8.10 -11.75 -25.48
C GLU A 223 7.07 -10.84 -26.17
N THR A 224 6.59 -11.27 -27.31
CA THR A 224 5.52 -10.59 -28.03
C THR A 224 4.34 -11.51 -28.20
N ALA A 225 3.13 -11.00 -28.01
CA ALA A 225 1.91 -11.71 -28.30
C ALA A 225 1.18 -11.05 -29.48
N THR A 226 0.71 -11.88 -30.39
CA THR A 226 -0.17 -11.44 -31.48
C THR A 226 -1.61 -11.52 -31.02
N THR A 227 -2.34 -10.43 -31.14
CA THR A 227 -3.76 -10.32 -30.75
C THR A 227 -4.53 -9.55 -31.81
N THR A 228 -5.80 -9.90 -31.97
CA THR A 228 -6.72 -9.18 -32.85
C THR A 228 -7.07 -7.83 -32.25
N PHE A 229 -7.14 -6.81 -33.09
CA PHE A 229 -7.29 -5.43 -32.70
C PHE A 229 -8.33 -4.68 -33.52
N LEU A 230 -9.15 -3.86 -32.86
CA LEU A 230 -10.17 -3.00 -33.48
C LEU A 230 -9.76 -1.53 -33.46
N GLY A 231 -9.16 -1.03 -32.38
CA GLY A 231 -8.69 0.35 -32.29
C GLY A 231 -9.67 1.33 -31.63
N VAL A 232 -10.43 0.86 -30.65
CA VAL A 232 -11.34 1.70 -29.83
C VAL A 232 -10.89 1.74 -28.38
N ARG A 233 -11.19 2.83 -27.69
CA ARG A 233 -11.06 2.96 -26.25
C ARG A 233 -12.44 3.09 -25.62
N PRO A 234 -12.72 2.40 -24.50
CA PRO A 234 -13.98 2.54 -23.80
C PRO A 234 -14.06 3.88 -23.08
N ASP A 235 -15.29 4.33 -22.86
CA ASP A 235 -15.57 5.34 -21.86
C ASP A 235 -15.73 4.71 -20.50
N PHE A 236 -15.58 5.48 -19.43
CA PHE A 236 -15.63 4.99 -18.06
C PHE A 236 -16.76 5.68 -17.29
N GLU A 237 -17.59 4.86 -16.64
CA GLU A 237 -18.62 5.32 -15.73
C GLU A 237 -18.24 4.96 -14.30
N TYR A 238 -18.48 5.88 -13.35
CA TYR A 238 -18.22 5.63 -11.95
C TYR A 238 -19.42 4.91 -11.31
N VAL A 239 -19.22 3.63 -11.00
CA VAL A 239 -20.24 2.78 -10.38
C VAL A 239 -19.98 2.65 -8.90
N THR A 240 -20.92 3.13 -8.08
CA THR A 240 -20.84 3.01 -6.62
C THR A 240 -21.18 1.60 -6.17
N GLN A 241 -20.51 1.15 -5.12
CA GLN A 241 -20.72 -0.14 -4.49
C GLN A 241 -21.26 0.03 -3.06
N PRO A 242 -22.01 -0.95 -2.54
CA PRO A 242 -22.46 -0.88 -1.15
C PRO A 242 -21.27 -0.96 -0.17
N LEU A 243 -21.41 -0.34 1.01
CA LEU A 243 -20.38 -0.36 2.06
C LEU A 243 -19.97 -1.79 2.47
N THR A 244 -20.83 -2.77 2.24
CA THR A 244 -20.55 -4.19 2.48
C THR A 244 -19.48 -4.76 1.55
N ALA A 245 -19.14 -4.09 0.45
CA ALA A 245 -18.05 -4.48 -0.44
C ALA A 245 -16.66 -4.09 0.11
N VAL A 246 -16.60 -3.07 0.99
CA VAL A 246 -15.34 -2.56 1.54
C VAL A 246 -14.48 -3.63 2.24
N PRO A 247 -15.04 -4.49 3.13
CA PRO A 247 -14.25 -5.56 3.75
C PRO A 247 -13.65 -6.54 2.73
N GLY A 248 -14.37 -6.87 1.66
CA GLY A 248 -13.86 -7.72 0.58
C GLY A 248 -12.65 -7.10 -0.12
N GLN A 249 -12.76 -5.84 -0.54
CA GLN A 249 -11.67 -5.09 -1.14
C GLN A 249 -10.45 -4.98 -0.21
N MET A 250 -10.70 -4.71 1.08
CA MET A 250 -9.61 -4.66 2.07
C MET A 250 -8.95 -6.03 2.26
N TRP A 251 -9.71 -7.12 2.20
CA TRP A 251 -9.16 -8.47 2.30
C TRP A 251 -8.26 -8.81 1.11
N ASP A 252 -8.69 -8.51 -0.11
CA ASP A 252 -7.90 -8.74 -1.33
C ASP A 252 -6.60 -7.93 -1.29
N LEU A 253 -6.69 -6.66 -0.89
CA LEU A 253 -5.50 -5.82 -0.74
C LEU A 253 -4.61 -6.30 0.42
N THR A 254 -5.17 -6.81 1.52
CA THR A 254 -4.43 -7.39 2.63
C THR A 254 -3.60 -8.59 2.18
N THR A 255 -4.20 -9.51 1.42
CA THR A 255 -3.49 -10.69 0.91
C THR A 255 -2.33 -10.32 0.00
N ARG A 256 -2.55 -9.39 -0.93
CA ARG A 256 -1.48 -8.84 -1.79
C ARG A 256 -0.39 -8.12 -0.98
N SER A 257 -0.76 -7.32 0.01
CA SER A 257 0.18 -6.62 0.88
C SER A 257 1.02 -7.58 1.74
N VAL A 258 0.44 -8.68 2.23
CA VAL A 258 1.18 -9.72 2.97
C VAL A 258 2.20 -10.38 2.06
N VAL A 259 1.82 -10.73 0.83
CA VAL A 259 2.77 -11.28 -0.17
C VAL A 259 3.89 -10.27 -0.45
N ALA A 260 3.54 -8.99 -0.64
CA ALA A 260 4.51 -7.92 -0.86
C ALA A 260 5.48 -7.75 0.33
N LEU A 261 4.99 -7.85 1.57
CA LEU A 261 5.84 -7.79 2.78
C LEU A 261 6.80 -8.97 2.89
N VAL A 262 6.34 -10.17 2.55
CA VAL A 262 7.18 -11.38 2.57
C VAL A 262 8.23 -11.34 1.46
N SER A 263 7.89 -10.85 0.28
CA SER A 263 8.79 -10.71 -0.87
C SER A 263 9.70 -9.48 -0.79
N LEU A 264 9.48 -8.58 0.17
CA LEU A 264 10.20 -7.30 0.29
C LEU A 264 11.74 -7.43 0.29
N PRO A 265 12.37 -8.42 0.96
CA PRO A 265 13.82 -8.61 0.89
C PRO A 265 14.31 -8.94 -0.53
N VAL A 266 13.57 -9.76 -1.27
CA VAL A 266 13.89 -10.14 -2.66
C VAL A 266 13.74 -8.92 -3.58
N ARG A 267 12.62 -8.20 -3.49
CA ARG A 267 12.36 -6.98 -4.27
C ARG A 267 13.39 -5.87 -4.00
N LEU A 268 13.86 -5.79 -2.76
CA LEU A 268 14.92 -4.84 -2.42
C LEU A 268 16.27 -5.25 -3.04
N TYR A 269 16.57 -6.55 -3.07
CA TYR A 269 17.75 -7.08 -3.73
C TYR A 269 17.68 -6.79 -5.24
N GLU A 270 16.57 -7.07 -5.90
CA GLU A 270 16.31 -6.75 -7.32
C GLU A 270 16.43 -5.25 -7.60
N LEU A 271 15.86 -4.39 -6.74
CA LEU A 271 15.99 -2.94 -6.87
C LEU A 271 17.47 -2.50 -6.89
N VAL A 272 18.30 -3.08 -6.04
CA VAL A 272 19.72 -2.74 -5.98
C VAL A 272 20.49 -3.31 -7.18
N THR A 273 20.30 -4.60 -7.50
CA THR A 273 21.08 -5.29 -8.52
C THR A 273 20.65 -4.89 -9.93
N ASP A 274 19.35 -4.88 -10.20
CA ASP A 274 18.85 -4.75 -11.55
C ASP A 274 18.65 -3.27 -11.92
N THR A 275 18.07 -2.48 -11.00
CA THR A 275 17.78 -1.06 -11.25
C THR A 275 18.95 -0.15 -10.96
N LEU A 276 19.53 -0.19 -9.75
CA LEU A 276 20.58 0.77 -9.36
C LEU A 276 21.94 0.43 -9.97
N ILE A 277 22.30 -0.85 -10.04
CA ILE A 277 23.59 -1.32 -10.59
C ILE A 277 23.44 -1.66 -12.07
N GLY A 278 22.44 -2.48 -12.44
CA GLY A 278 22.21 -2.97 -13.80
C GLY A 278 21.62 -1.94 -14.75
N GLY A 279 21.09 -0.82 -14.25
CA GLY A 279 20.53 0.27 -15.07
C GLY A 279 19.21 -0.08 -15.78
N GLN A 280 18.55 -1.17 -15.38
CA GLN A 280 17.24 -1.57 -15.92
C GLN A 280 16.13 -0.62 -15.46
N GLU A 281 15.02 -0.60 -16.18
CA GLU A 281 13.83 0.13 -15.77
C GLU A 281 13.27 -0.42 -14.46
N ARG A 282 12.71 0.47 -13.65
CA ARG A 282 12.15 0.12 -12.36
C ARG A 282 10.85 -0.65 -12.53
N SER A 283 10.73 -1.81 -11.87
CA SER A 283 9.48 -2.57 -11.83
C SER A 283 8.38 -1.80 -11.09
N LEU A 284 7.13 -1.90 -11.57
CA LEU A 284 5.94 -1.34 -10.91
C LEU A 284 5.72 -1.90 -9.49
N GLU A 285 6.26 -3.09 -9.21
CA GLU A 285 6.18 -3.72 -7.88
C GLU A 285 7.32 -3.34 -6.94
N SER A 286 8.26 -2.49 -7.39
CA SER A 286 9.37 -2.03 -6.57
C SER A 286 8.89 -1.24 -5.36
N PRO A 287 9.54 -1.39 -4.19
CA PRO A 287 9.19 -0.60 -3.01
C PRO A 287 9.32 0.90 -3.29
N VAL A 288 8.34 1.67 -2.84
CA VAL A 288 8.26 3.13 -2.98
C VAL A 288 8.46 3.78 -1.61
N SER A 289 9.28 4.82 -1.53
CA SER A 289 9.46 5.60 -0.30
C SER A 289 8.43 6.72 -0.16
N VAL A 290 8.54 7.48 0.95
CA VAL A 290 7.73 8.70 1.14
C VAL A 290 7.96 9.72 0.01
N VAL A 291 9.19 9.78 -0.54
CA VAL A 291 9.50 10.68 -1.67
C VAL A 291 8.77 10.25 -2.92
N GLY A 292 8.83 8.95 -3.27
CA GLY A 292 8.10 8.41 -4.41
C GLY A 292 6.58 8.51 -4.24
N ALA A 293 6.06 8.22 -3.04
CA ALA A 293 4.63 8.40 -2.75
C ALA A 293 4.17 9.86 -2.88
N SER A 294 5.01 10.82 -2.44
CA SER A 294 4.72 12.25 -2.60
C SER A 294 4.73 12.67 -4.06
N ARG A 295 5.65 12.13 -4.86
CA ARG A 295 5.71 12.34 -6.30
C ARG A 295 4.46 11.79 -7.00
N LEU A 296 4.06 10.54 -6.70
CA LEU A 296 2.82 9.96 -7.22
C LEU A 296 1.59 10.82 -6.88
N GLY A 297 1.53 11.34 -5.65
CA GLY A 297 0.49 12.29 -5.25
C GLY A 297 0.51 13.58 -6.08
N GLY A 298 1.69 14.11 -6.39
CA GLY A 298 1.88 15.27 -7.27
C GLY A 298 1.45 14.99 -8.72
N GLU A 299 1.81 13.83 -9.24
CA GLU A 299 1.43 13.38 -10.61
C GLU A 299 -0.09 13.21 -10.75
N ILE A 300 -0.76 12.65 -9.72
CA ILE A 300 -2.23 12.55 -9.68
C ILE A 300 -2.86 13.95 -9.78
N VAL A 301 -2.35 14.93 -9.03
CA VAL A 301 -2.88 16.30 -9.06
C VAL A 301 -2.61 16.97 -10.41
N ALA A 302 -1.43 16.75 -10.99
CA ALA A 302 -1.01 17.34 -12.26
C ALA A 302 -1.61 16.66 -13.51
N SER A 303 -2.18 15.46 -13.38
CA SER A 303 -2.79 14.72 -14.50
C SER A 303 -3.96 15.49 -15.11
N ASP A 304 -4.29 15.25 -16.38
CA ASP A 304 -5.42 15.86 -17.09
C ASP A 304 -6.78 15.24 -16.75
N GLY A 305 -6.81 14.27 -15.82
CA GLY A 305 -8.05 13.63 -15.37
C GLY A 305 -9.02 14.59 -14.69
N ASP A 306 -10.29 14.22 -14.64
CA ASP A 306 -11.31 14.96 -13.92
C ASP A 306 -11.04 14.98 -12.39
N THR A 307 -11.67 15.89 -11.68
CA THR A 307 -11.50 16.04 -10.22
C THR A 307 -11.95 14.80 -9.46
N GLN A 308 -12.95 14.09 -9.96
CA GLN A 308 -13.48 12.87 -9.36
C GLN A 308 -12.46 11.74 -9.42
N ALA A 309 -11.82 11.53 -10.60
CA ALA A 309 -10.75 10.56 -10.79
C ALA A 309 -9.55 10.84 -9.88
N LYS A 310 -9.10 12.10 -9.83
CA LYS A 310 -8.00 12.53 -8.97
C LYS A 310 -8.28 12.24 -7.50
N LEU A 311 -9.48 12.60 -7.04
CA LEU A 311 -9.89 12.39 -5.65
C LEU A 311 -9.99 10.89 -5.31
N ALA A 312 -10.58 10.08 -6.20
CA ALA A 312 -10.68 8.63 -6.02
C ALA A 312 -9.30 7.98 -5.93
N THR A 313 -8.39 8.35 -6.83
CA THR A 313 -7.02 7.81 -6.85
C THR A 313 -6.24 8.22 -5.60
N PHE A 314 -6.32 9.49 -5.20
CA PHE A 314 -5.66 9.98 -3.99
C PHE A 314 -6.18 9.29 -2.71
N LEU A 315 -7.50 9.16 -2.58
CA LEU A 315 -8.11 8.46 -1.44
C LEU A 315 -7.78 6.96 -1.44
N SER A 316 -7.74 6.32 -2.61
CA SER A 316 -7.33 4.92 -2.74
C SER A 316 -5.87 4.71 -2.34
N LEU A 317 -4.98 5.61 -2.74
CA LEU A 317 -3.58 5.60 -2.32
C LEU A 317 -3.46 5.78 -0.80
N ALA A 318 -4.18 6.75 -0.23
CA ALA A 318 -4.21 6.98 1.22
C ALA A 318 -4.78 5.77 1.99
N ALA A 319 -5.83 5.14 1.48
CA ALA A 319 -6.43 3.93 2.04
C ALA A 319 -5.44 2.76 2.04
N SER A 320 -4.78 2.53 0.90
CA SER A 320 -3.77 1.47 0.72
C SER A 320 -2.58 1.67 1.65
N LEU A 321 -2.09 2.90 1.76
CA LEU A 321 -1.00 3.25 2.66
C LEU A 321 -1.36 2.99 4.13
N ASN A 322 -2.56 3.40 4.56
CA ASN A 322 -3.02 3.14 5.93
C ASN A 322 -3.17 1.64 6.21
N LEU A 323 -3.72 0.88 5.26
CA LEU A 323 -3.82 -0.58 5.40
C LEU A 323 -2.43 -1.23 5.48
N PHE A 324 -1.49 -0.81 4.65
CA PHE A 324 -0.11 -1.28 4.70
C PHE A 324 0.56 -0.95 6.04
N LEU A 325 0.41 0.27 6.55
CA LEU A 325 0.93 0.69 7.85
C LEU A 325 0.32 -0.13 9.01
N PHE A 326 -0.97 -0.46 8.92
CA PHE A 326 -1.61 -1.38 9.86
C PHE A 326 -0.91 -2.74 9.86
N LEU A 327 -0.77 -3.37 8.68
CA LEU A 327 -0.14 -4.69 8.53
C LEU A 327 1.32 -4.68 8.94
N PHE A 328 2.08 -3.66 8.53
CA PHE A 328 3.48 -3.52 8.88
C PHE A 328 3.68 -3.41 10.41
N ASN A 329 2.84 -2.61 11.08
CA ASN A 329 2.89 -2.47 12.53
C ASN A 329 2.44 -3.74 13.29
N LEU A 330 1.73 -4.67 12.64
CA LEU A 330 1.36 -5.96 13.23
C LEU A 330 2.48 -7.00 13.17
N LEU A 331 3.56 -6.76 12.42
CA LEU A 331 4.68 -7.70 12.39
C LEU A 331 5.22 -7.95 13.80
N PRO A 332 5.41 -9.22 14.22
CA PRO A 332 5.84 -9.57 15.57
C PRO A 332 7.33 -9.33 15.80
N ILE A 333 7.82 -8.15 15.39
CA ILE A 333 9.23 -7.76 15.37
C ILE A 333 9.39 -6.42 16.11
N LEU A 334 10.29 -6.36 17.11
CA LEU A 334 10.67 -5.07 17.70
C LEU A 334 11.53 -4.27 16.69
N PRO A 335 11.39 -2.95 16.59
CA PRO A 335 10.67 -2.04 17.50
C PRO A 335 9.19 -1.76 17.15
N LEU A 336 8.56 -2.55 16.29
CA LEU A 336 7.15 -2.35 15.89
C LEU A 336 6.18 -2.71 17.02
N ASP A 337 4.96 -2.14 16.98
CA ASP A 337 3.91 -2.38 17.97
C ASP A 337 3.55 -3.88 18.09
N GLY A 338 3.54 -4.60 16.94
CA GLY A 338 3.30 -6.02 16.87
C GLY A 338 4.28 -6.86 17.69
N GLY A 339 5.55 -6.42 17.81
CA GLY A 339 6.55 -7.05 18.67
C GLY A 339 6.18 -6.96 20.16
N HIS A 340 5.67 -5.82 20.60
CA HIS A 340 5.18 -5.62 21.97
C HIS A 340 3.88 -6.40 22.23
N VAL A 341 2.97 -6.43 21.27
CA VAL A 341 1.75 -7.24 21.33
C VAL A 341 2.09 -8.73 21.43
N ALA A 342 2.99 -9.23 20.59
CA ALA A 342 3.46 -10.62 20.63
C ALA A 342 4.09 -10.96 21.99
N GLY A 343 4.93 -10.07 22.52
CA GLY A 343 5.52 -10.21 23.85
C GLY A 343 4.48 -10.29 24.98
N ALA A 344 3.45 -9.44 24.92
CA ALA A 344 2.36 -9.42 25.89
C ALA A 344 1.50 -10.69 25.80
N LEU A 345 1.18 -11.16 24.60
CA LEU A 345 0.44 -12.40 24.36
C LEU A 345 1.24 -13.63 24.82
N TYR A 346 2.54 -13.67 24.54
CA TYR A 346 3.43 -14.73 25.02
C TYR A 346 3.47 -14.76 26.56
N GLU A 347 3.54 -13.60 27.21
CA GLU A 347 3.47 -13.52 28.68
C GLU A 347 2.13 -14.05 29.19
N GLY A 348 1.02 -13.66 28.56
CA GLY A 348 -0.32 -14.11 28.93
C GLY A 348 -0.47 -15.61 28.82
N THR A 349 -0.01 -16.23 27.75
CA THR A 349 -0.05 -17.68 27.52
C THR A 349 0.83 -18.43 28.53
N ARG A 350 2.04 -17.91 28.79
CA ARG A 350 2.98 -18.48 29.77
C ARG A 350 2.41 -18.47 31.21
N ARG A 351 1.81 -17.33 31.62
CA ARG A 351 1.13 -17.23 32.95
C ARG A 351 -0.09 -18.14 33.06
N ARG A 352 -0.88 -18.25 31.97
CA ARG A 352 -2.04 -19.15 31.94
C ARG A 352 -1.62 -20.61 32.05
N LEU A 353 -0.56 -21.02 31.33
CA LEU A 353 -0.02 -22.36 31.36
C LEU A 353 0.61 -22.71 32.73
N ALA A 354 1.32 -21.74 33.36
CA ALA A 354 1.86 -21.92 34.69
C ALA A 354 0.76 -22.17 35.75
N ARG A 355 -0.31 -21.36 35.72
CA ARG A 355 -1.49 -21.57 36.59
C ARG A 355 -2.15 -22.91 36.36
N TRP A 356 -2.32 -23.33 35.12
CA TRP A 356 -2.91 -24.63 34.77
C TRP A 356 -2.06 -25.80 35.28
N ARG A 357 -0.74 -25.62 35.34
CA ARG A 357 0.22 -26.63 35.85
C ARG A 357 0.50 -26.50 37.34
N GLY A 358 -0.21 -25.65 38.06
CA GLY A 358 0.00 -25.45 39.53
C GLY A 358 1.36 -24.80 39.84
N LYS A 359 2.04 -24.18 38.89
CA LYS A 359 3.35 -23.51 39.09
C LYS A 359 3.16 -22.06 39.51
N PRO A 360 4.12 -21.47 40.29
CA PRO A 360 4.10 -20.06 40.64
C PRO A 360 4.14 -19.16 39.39
N ASP A 361 3.64 -17.90 39.50
CA ASP A 361 3.65 -16.95 38.43
C ASP A 361 5.09 -16.71 37.92
N PRO A 362 5.36 -16.94 36.62
CA PRO A 362 6.70 -16.78 36.08
C PRO A 362 7.15 -15.30 35.93
N GLY A 363 6.28 -14.35 36.31
CA GLY A 363 6.54 -12.91 36.23
C GLY A 363 6.47 -12.33 34.81
N PRO A 364 6.70 -11.02 34.66
CA PRO A 364 6.66 -10.36 33.37
C PRO A 364 7.78 -10.86 32.44
N VAL A 365 7.51 -10.86 31.14
CA VAL A 365 8.51 -11.14 30.11
C VAL A 365 9.47 -9.97 30.00
N ASP A 366 10.74 -10.26 30.07
CA ASP A 366 11.81 -9.26 29.97
C ASP A 366 12.07 -8.89 28.50
N VAL A 367 11.27 -7.96 27.98
CA VAL A 367 11.37 -7.45 26.60
C VAL A 367 12.71 -6.70 26.40
N ALA A 368 13.34 -6.20 27.47
CA ALA A 368 14.63 -5.52 27.37
C ALA A 368 15.76 -6.44 26.82
N ARG A 369 15.64 -7.75 26.99
CA ARG A 369 16.58 -8.72 26.40
C ARG A 369 16.53 -8.77 24.88
N LEU A 370 15.42 -8.32 24.27
CA LEU A 370 15.26 -8.25 22.82
C LEU A 370 15.73 -6.91 22.24
N MET A 371 16.17 -5.96 23.07
CA MET A 371 16.70 -4.65 22.61
C MET A 371 17.80 -4.77 21.56
N PRO A 372 18.79 -5.66 21.67
CA PRO A 372 19.81 -5.80 20.64
C PRO A 372 19.24 -6.22 19.30
N VAL A 373 18.25 -7.12 19.31
CA VAL A 373 17.54 -7.53 18.08
C VAL A 373 16.75 -6.34 17.51
N ALA A 374 16.03 -5.61 18.37
CA ALA A 374 15.30 -4.42 17.97
C ALA A 374 16.21 -3.37 17.34
N TYR A 375 17.43 -3.17 17.87
CA TYR A 375 18.42 -2.27 17.31
C TYR A 375 18.88 -2.71 15.92
N VAL A 376 19.23 -3.99 15.75
CA VAL A 376 19.61 -4.54 14.42
C VAL A 376 18.49 -4.34 13.42
N VAL A 377 17.26 -4.68 13.79
CA VAL A 377 16.07 -4.49 12.92
C VAL A 377 15.89 -3.01 12.58
N ALA A 378 16.01 -2.11 13.54
CA ALA A 378 15.88 -0.67 13.29
C ALA A 378 16.96 -0.17 12.30
N VAL A 379 18.21 -0.62 12.43
CA VAL A 379 19.29 -0.28 11.50
C VAL A 379 19.01 -0.81 10.10
N VAL A 380 18.53 -2.05 9.99
CA VAL A 380 18.14 -2.64 8.71
C VAL A 380 16.99 -1.85 8.06
N LEU A 381 15.96 -1.50 8.83
CA LEU A 381 14.83 -0.69 8.31
C LEU A 381 15.26 0.70 7.86
N ILE A 382 16.17 1.35 8.60
CA ILE A 382 16.73 2.66 8.22
C ILE A 382 17.56 2.54 6.94
N ALA A 383 18.43 1.53 6.85
CA ALA A 383 19.23 1.29 5.65
C ALA A 383 18.36 0.99 4.43
N MET A 384 17.34 0.15 4.61
CA MET A 384 16.35 -0.15 3.58
C MET A 384 15.60 1.10 3.11
N GLY A 385 15.12 1.91 4.06
CA GLY A 385 14.46 3.19 3.75
C GLY A 385 15.39 4.15 2.97
N ALA A 386 16.67 4.24 3.37
CA ALA A 386 17.65 5.07 2.67
C ALA A 386 17.90 4.60 1.22
N ILE A 387 17.98 3.28 0.99
CA ILE A 387 18.13 2.70 -0.36
C ILE A 387 16.92 3.03 -1.22
N VAL A 388 15.71 2.85 -0.70
CA VAL A 388 14.48 3.13 -1.47
C VAL A 388 14.34 4.63 -1.76
N ILE A 389 14.65 5.52 -0.80
CA ILE A 389 14.67 6.97 -1.03
C ILE A 389 15.70 7.32 -2.12
N PHE A 390 16.89 6.74 -2.05
CA PHE A 390 17.92 6.97 -3.06
C PHE A 390 17.45 6.50 -4.45
N ALA A 391 16.81 5.34 -4.53
CA ALA A 391 16.25 4.83 -5.78
C ALA A 391 15.15 5.77 -6.33
N ASP A 392 14.24 6.26 -5.48
CA ASP A 392 13.17 7.20 -5.89
C ASP A 392 13.70 8.54 -6.42
N VAL A 393 14.90 8.97 -6.01
CA VAL A 393 15.54 10.21 -6.47
C VAL A 393 16.33 10.00 -7.75
N VAL A 394 17.06 8.87 -7.86
CA VAL A 394 18.01 8.62 -8.97
C VAL A 394 17.34 7.91 -10.16
N ARG A 395 16.37 7.05 -9.89
CA ARG A 395 15.60 6.27 -10.88
C ARG A 395 14.12 6.37 -10.55
N PRO A 396 13.55 7.53 -10.80
CA PRO A 396 12.16 7.81 -10.45
C PRO A 396 11.15 7.03 -11.29
#